data_4fb5120ba4fa838da1ce6185e335c0e1
#
_entry.id   4fb5120ba4fa838da1ce6185e335c0e1
#
_cell.length_a   1.000
_cell.length_b   1.000
_cell.length_c   1.000
_cell.angle_alpha   90.00
_cell.angle_beta   90.00
_cell.angle_gamma   90.00
#
_symmetry.space_group_name_H-M   'P 1'
#
loop_
_entity.id
_entity.type
_entity.pdbx_description
1 polymer ?
#
loop_
_entity_poly.entity_id
_entity_poly.type
_entity_poly.pdbx_seq_one_letter_code
_entity_poly.pdbx_strand_id
1 'polypeptide(L)'
;MTTHSPTLVLFNYDWDTVGFAQACKANGDPAPDHAGFDLFSFPSNANLAWFDIERFVNRLARKAKSAGWKAVVSHHEQFGALAAAMLAEKMGWPGTPVNAVLACQHKVYARQILEQVCPQANVPFSVLDAEYGGDVPHGLQYPLFIKPIKAAFSVLARVAHSHQDLTAHTRFGIWELWVIRHLVEPFERVFQKRMGPTQSAHRLMVEEPVNSPQFNLDGYVWKGKASAFGVVDAVMYPGTQAFMRWDLPSRLGMEIQQRALEVAQTFLAAIGFDHGLFNMEFFYDETQDRLTVIEFNPRMASQFSDLYARVCGIDMHGCSLAMAHGQHPETARRVAPTAGAASSLVYRSFQPDQACAMPNAEQTARFAEAYPDGLLFPFPKDQGSIERDFKWLGCYRYGIVHLGGRDPADLRRRAEAASAVLGWTSPYLEHVPAAAEGTKDTRPALNNPLVAFLETSRS
;
A
#
# COMPACT_ATOMS: atom_id res chain seq x y z
N MET A 1 4.60 28.87 -19.34
CA MET A 1 4.05 27.67 -18.68
C MET A 1 3.54 26.77 -19.79
N THR A 2 4.17 25.65 -20.03
CA THR A 2 3.68 24.65 -20.98
C THR A 2 2.55 23.89 -20.29
N THR A 3 1.32 24.13 -20.71
CA THR A 3 0.17 23.33 -20.26
C THR A 3 0.40 21.89 -20.72
N HIS A 4 0.50 20.95 -19.77
CA HIS A 4 0.60 19.55 -20.10
C HIS A 4 -0.69 19.03 -20.72
N SER A 5 -0.56 18.01 -21.55
CA SER A 5 -1.72 17.26 -22.04
C SER A 5 -2.38 16.50 -20.86
N PRO A 6 -3.68 16.20 -20.94
CA PRO A 6 -4.35 15.45 -19.89
C PRO A 6 -3.64 14.15 -19.52
N THR A 7 -3.47 13.90 -18.22
CA THR A 7 -2.91 12.66 -17.67
C THR A 7 -4.03 11.71 -17.28
N LEU A 8 -3.86 10.42 -17.52
CA LEU A 8 -4.75 9.39 -17.05
C LEU A 8 -4.24 8.81 -15.71
N VAL A 9 -5.07 8.84 -14.68
CA VAL A 9 -4.80 8.20 -13.38
C VAL A 9 -5.61 6.91 -13.28
N LEU A 10 -4.93 5.81 -12.91
CA LEU A 10 -5.57 4.49 -12.79
C LEU A 10 -5.71 4.07 -11.33
N PHE A 11 -6.91 3.61 -10.92
CA PHE A 11 -7.16 3.05 -9.59
C PHE A 11 -6.61 3.93 -8.45
N ASN A 12 -7.09 5.14 -8.30
CA ASN A 12 -6.63 6.07 -7.27
C ASN A 12 -7.27 5.84 -5.90
N TYR A 13 -6.55 6.20 -4.85
CA TYR A 13 -7.05 6.32 -3.48
C TYR A 13 -7.61 7.74 -3.24
N ASP A 14 -8.33 7.94 -2.13
CA ASP A 14 -8.92 9.25 -1.79
C ASP A 14 -7.84 10.33 -1.66
N TRP A 15 -6.73 10.03 -1.01
CA TRP A 15 -5.60 10.96 -0.89
C TRP A 15 -4.90 11.24 -2.23
N ASP A 16 -4.91 10.29 -3.19
CA ASP A 16 -4.42 10.55 -4.56
C ASP A 16 -5.32 11.55 -5.28
N THR A 17 -6.64 11.42 -5.11
CA THR A 17 -7.60 12.38 -5.69
C THR A 17 -7.31 13.80 -5.21
N VAL A 18 -7.08 13.97 -3.89
CA VAL A 18 -6.71 15.25 -3.31
C VAL A 18 -5.35 15.74 -3.82
N GLY A 19 -4.34 14.88 -3.78
CA GLY A 19 -2.96 15.22 -4.15
C GLY A 19 -2.81 15.60 -5.62
N PHE A 20 -3.39 14.82 -6.54
CA PHE A 20 -3.37 15.16 -7.98
C PHE A 20 -4.14 16.44 -8.30
N ALA A 21 -5.30 16.66 -7.65
CA ALA A 21 -6.05 17.91 -7.84
C ALA A 21 -5.23 19.13 -7.39
N GLN A 22 -4.53 19.04 -6.26
CA GLN A 22 -3.65 20.10 -5.76
C GLN A 22 -2.44 20.33 -6.68
N ALA A 23 -1.77 19.27 -7.12
CA ALA A 23 -0.62 19.35 -8.01
C ALA A 23 -1.00 19.98 -9.37
N CYS A 24 -2.07 19.51 -10.01
CA CYS A 24 -2.55 20.07 -11.28
C CYS A 24 -2.96 21.55 -11.12
N LYS A 25 -3.71 21.89 -10.07
CA LYS A 25 -4.09 23.30 -9.81
C LYS A 25 -2.88 24.19 -9.62
N ALA A 26 -1.86 23.72 -8.89
CA ALA A 26 -0.64 24.48 -8.61
C ALA A 26 0.21 24.72 -9.88
N ASN A 27 0.20 23.80 -10.83
CA ASN A 27 0.91 23.89 -12.09
C ASN A 27 0.12 24.60 -13.20
N GLY A 28 -1.19 24.81 -13.02
CA GLY A 28 -2.09 25.30 -14.08
C GLY A 28 -2.40 24.22 -15.13
N ASP A 29 -2.25 22.95 -14.79
CA ASP A 29 -2.56 21.81 -15.64
C ASP A 29 -4.04 21.44 -15.56
N PRO A 30 -4.61 20.79 -16.60
CA PRO A 30 -5.97 20.26 -16.52
C PRO A 30 -6.05 19.15 -15.46
N ALA A 31 -7.22 19.02 -14.83
CA ALA A 31 -7.49 17.91 -13.93
C ALA A 31 -7.27 16.56 -14.65
N PRO A 32 -6.69 15.54 -13.98
CA PRO A 32 -6.47 14.25 -14.62
C PRO A 32 -7.79 13.52 -14.86
N ASP A 33 -7.84 12.74 -15.94
CA ASP A 33 -8.89 11.75 -16.14
C ASP A 33 -8.65 10.52 -15.28
N HIS A 34 -9.72 9.84 -14.89
CA HIS A 34 -9.64 8.65 -14.03
C HIS A 34 -10.21 7.40 -14.72
N ALA A 35 -9.57 6.25 -14.48
CA ALA A 35 -10.10 4.95 -14.90
C ALA A 35 -9.73 3.85 -13.87
N GLY A 36 -10.60 2.86 -13.75
CA GLY A 36 -10.46 1.79 -12.78
C GLY A 36 -11.76 1.57 -12.04
N PHE A 37 -11.69 0.90 -10.90
CA PHE A 37 -12.80 0.67 -10.00
C PHE A 37 -12.28 0.53 -8.57
N ASP A 38 -13.13 0.83 -7.59
CA ASP A 38 -12.80 0.66 -6.18
C ASP A 38 -12.89 -0.83 -5.80
N LEU A 39 -11.78 -1.39 -5.28
CA LEU A 39 -11.70 -2.78 -4.83
C LEU A 39 -12.34 -3.00 -3.45
N PHE A 40 -12.60 -1.94 -2.70
CA PHE A 40 -12.98 -2.04 -1.29
C PHE A 40 -14.48 -1.78 -1.08
N SER A 41 -15.14 -1.12 -2.01
CA SER A 41 -16.53 -0.67 -1.87
C SER A 41 -17.45 -1.34 -2.88
N PHE A 42 -18.59 -1.88 -2.39
CA PHE A 42 -19.68 -2.36 -3.24
C PHE A 42 -20.50 -1.16 -3.77
N PRO A 43 -21.01 -1.17 -5.01
CA PRO A 43 -20.95 -2.26 -6.01
C PRO A 43 -19.68 -2.27 -6.89
N SER A 44 -18.78 -1.31 -6.71
CA SER A 44 -17.61 -1.14 -7.57
C SER A 44 -16.71 -2.39 -7.61
N ASN A 45 -16.51 -3.03 -6.47
CA ASN A 45 -15.67 -4.23 -6.33
C ASN A 45 -16.21 -5.48 -7.06
N ALA A 46 -17.50 -5.49 -7.45
CA ALA A 46 -18.06 -6.55 -8.26
C ALA A 46 -17.40 -6.67 -9.65
N ASN A 47 -16.77 -5.59 -10.14
CA ASN A 47 -15.97 -5.60 -11.36
C ASN A 47 -14.80 -6.59 -11.34
N LEU A 48 -14.35 -6.99 -10.14
CA LEU A 48 -13.29 -7.98 -9.98
C LEU A 48 -13.63 -9.32 -10.69
N ALA A 49 -14.90 -9.70 -10.72
CA ALA A 49 -15.37 -10.94 -11.34
C ALA A 49 -15.00 -11.07 -12.82
N TRP A 50 -14.90 -9.97 -13.53
CA TRP A 50 -14.65 -9.93 -14.99
C TRP A 50 -13.38 -9.14 -15.34
N PHE A 51 -12.58 -8.77 -14.33
CA PHE A 51 -11.41 -7.95 -14.56
C PHE A 51 -10.31 -8.75 -15.25
N ASP A 52 -9.92 -8.26 -16.41
CA ASP A 52 -8.76 -8.72 -17.17
C ASP A 52 -7.88 -7.50 -17.48
N ILE A 53 -6.65 -7.50 -16.97
CA ILE A 53 -5.75 -6.35 -17.04
C ILE A 53 -5.32 -6.04 -18.49
N GLU A 54 -5.11 -7.07 -19.34
CA GLU A 54 -4.74 -6.86 -20.75
C GLU A 54 -5.90 -6.24 -21.54
N ARG A 55 -7.14 -6.73 -21.32
CA ARG A 55 -8.34 -6.14 -21.94
C ARG A 55 -8.57 -4.71 -21.45
N PHE A 56 -8.37 -4.45 -20.17
CA PHE A 56 -8.48 -3.12 -19.59
C PHE A 56 -7.50 -2.15 -20.26
N VAL A 57 -6.21 -2.49 -20.32
CA VAL A 57 -5.16 -1.70 -20.98
C VAL A 57 -5.46 -1.51 -22.47
N ASN A 58 -5.89 -2.55 -23.18
CA ASN A 58 -6.24 -2.46 -24.60
C ASN A 58 -7.42 -1.49 -24.86
N ARG A 59 -8.42 -1.47 -23.99
CA ARG A 59 -9.55 -0.54 -24.06
C ARG A 59 -9.08 0.91 -23.86
N LEU A 60 -8.23 1.16 -22.86
CA LEU A 60 -7.68 2.49 -22.58
C LEU A 60 -6.79 2.97 -23.72
N ALA A 61 -5.93 2.12 -24.29
CA ALA A 61 -5.08 2.46 -25.42
C ALA A 61 -5.90 2.90 -26.65
N ARG A 62 -7.03 2.25 -26.93
CA ARG A 62 -7.95 2.67 -28.00
C ARG A 62 -8.58 4.05 -27.72
N LYS A 63 -8.95 4.32 -26.47
CA LYS A 63 -9.54 5.60 -26.04
C LYS A 63 -8.53 6.75 -25.99
N ALA A 64 -7.25 6.46 -25.76
CA ALA A 64 -6.23 7.45 -25.48
C ALA A 64 -6.13 8.57 -26.52
N LYS A 65 -6.23 8.23 -27.82
CA LYS A 65 -6.15 9.21 -28.92
C LYS A 65 -7.31 10.19 -28.89
N SER A 66 -8.54 9.72 -28.71
CA SER A 66 -9.73 10.57 -28.68
C SER A 66 -9.83 11.38 -27.40
N ALA A 67 -9.29 10.86 -26.27
CA ALA A 67 -9.24 11.55 -25.00
C ALA A 67 -8.06 12.54 -24.89
N GLY A 68 -7.11 12.48 -25.83
CA GLY A 68 -5.95 13.36 -25.83
C GLY A 68 -4.88 13.04 -24.79
N TRP A 69 -4.97 11.86 -24.12
CA TRP A 69 -3.99 11.47 -23.09
C TRP A 69 -2.58 11.31 -23.69
N LYS A 70 -1.57 11.76 -22.94
CA LYS A 70 -0.15 11.62 -23.27
C LYS A 70 0.67 10.98 -22.16
N ALA A 71 0.07 10.76 -21.01
CA ALA A 71 0.72 10.20 -19.84
C ALA A 71 -0.28 9.36 -19.03
N VAL A 72 0.25 8.39 -18.30
CA VAL A 72 -0.52 7.55 -17.38
C VAL A 72 0.27 7.35 -16.08
N VAL A 73 -0.45 7.34 -14.96
CA VAL A 73 0.13 7.16 -13.64
C VAL A 73 -0.81 6.33 -12.76
N SER A 74 -0.24 5.60 -11.80
CA SER A 74 -1.00 4.95 -10.74
C SER A 74 -0.11 4.67 -9.54
N HIS A 75 -0.68 4.87 -8.35
CA HIS A 75 -0.06 4.48 -7.07
C HIS A 75 -0.80 3.32 -6.41
N HIS A 76 -1.74 2.71 -7.12
CA HIS A 76 -2.51 1.57 -6.63
C HIS A 76 -1.74 0.26 -6.83
N GLU A 77 -1.40 -0.40 -5.70
CA GLU A 77 -0.52 -1.58 -5.67
C GLU A 77 -1.09 -2.80 -6.39
N GLN A 78 -2.39 -3.06 -6.25
CA GLN A 78 -2.95 -4.34 -6.69
C GLN A 78 -2.94 -4.48 -8.21
N PHE A 79 -3.47 -3.48 -8.94
CA PHE A 79 -3.60 -3.52 -10.40
C PHE A 79 -3.03 -2.29 -11.10
N GLY A 80 -3.09 -1.14 -10.44
CA GLY A 80 -2.88 0.14 -11.11
C GLY A 80 -1.45 0.34 -11.58
N ALA A 81 -0.44 0.07 -10.76
CA ALA A 81 0.97 0.24 -11.14
C ALA A 81 1.34 -0.62 -12.36
N LEU A 82 0.90 -1.90 -12.37
CA LEU A 82 1.12 -2.79 -13.52
C LEU A 82 0.35 -2.32 -14.76
N ALA A 83 -0.92 -1.96 -14.61
CA ALA A 83 -1.73 -1.46 -15.74
C ALA A 83 -1.18 -0.17 -16.33
N ALA A 84 -0.69 0.76 -15.49
CA ALA A 84 -0.06 1.99 -15.93
C ALA A 84 1.23 1.73 -16.72
N ALA A 85 2.12 0.86 -16.21
CA ALA A 85 3.33 0.45 -16.91
C ALA A 85 3.03 -0.21 -18.26
N MET A 86 2.05 -1.14 -18.32
CA MET A 86 1.62 -1.80 -19.56
C MET A 86 1.02 -0.80 -20.56
N LEU A 87 0.24 0.17 -20.10
CA LEU A 87 -0.34 1.19 -20.98
C LEU A 87 0.74 2.14 -21.50
N ALA A 88 1.66 2.60 -20.65
CA ALA A 88 2.78 3.44 -21.03
C ALA A 88 3.65 2.76 -22.10
N GLU A 89 4.05 1.50 -21.87
CA GLU A 89 4.81 0.69 -22.84
C GLU A 89 4.06 0.58 -24.18
N LYS A 90 2.78 0.23 -24.14
CA LYS A 90 1.93 0.06 -25.34
C LYS A 90 1.79 1.34 -26.15
N MET A 91 1.76 2.48 -25.50
CA MET A 91 1.59 3.80 -26.14
C MET A 91 2.91 4.48 -26.47
N GLY A 92 4.05 3.93 -26.07
CA GLY A 92 5.36 4.56 -26.20
C GLY A 92 5.51 5.81 -25.32
N TRP A 93 4.80 5.87 -24.19
CA TRP A 93 4.90 6.95 -23.20
C TRP A 93 6.00 6.65 -22.17
N PRO A 94 6.54 7.69 -21.52
CA PRO A 94 7.42 7.50 -20.39
C PRO A 94 6.73 6.70 -19.27
N GLY A 95 7.47 5.82 -18.62
CA GLY A 95 6.96 5.01 -17.51
C GLY A 95 7.92 3.92 -17.09
N THR A 96 7.65 3.33 -15.94
CA THR A 96 8.42 2.22 -15.39
C THR A 96 8.32 0.98 -16.31
N PRO A 97 9.44 0.28 -16.60
CA PRO A 97 9.41 -0.94 -17.39
C PRO A 97 8.50 -2.02 -16.75
N VAL A 98 7.65 -2.64 -17.56
CA VAL A 98 6.67 -3.65 -17.08
C VAL A 98 7.36 -4.79 -16.31
N ASN A 99 8.50 -5.29 -16.81
CA ASN A 99 9.21 -6.39 -16.15
C ASN A 99 9.77 -5.98 -14.77
N ALA A 100 10.18 -4.72 -14.60
CA ALA A 100 10.62 -4.21 -13.31
C ALA A 100 9.45 -4.11 -12.31
N VAL A 101 8.27 -3.68 -12.76
CA VAL A 101 7.04 -3.69 -11.93
C VAL A 101 6.70 -5.12 -11.50
N LEU A 102 6.73 -6.08 -12.42
CA LEU A 102 6.49 -7.48 -12.13
C LEU A 102 7.49 -8.05 -11.11
N ALA A 103 8.78 -7.72 -11.28
CA ALA A 103 9.86 -8.17 -10.39
C ALA A 103 9.67 -7.66 -8.95
N CYS A 104 9.27 -6.40 -8.76
CA CYS A 104 8.94 -5.85 -7.44
C CYS A 104 7.74 -6.57 -6.81
N GLN A 105 6.69 -6.80 -7.59
CA GLN A 105 5.40 -7.30 -7.07
C GLN A 105 5.34 -8.81 -6.84
N HIS A 106 6.28 -9.58 -7.38
CA HIS A 106 6.40 -11.02 -7.11
C HIS A 106 7.39 -11.29 -6.00
N LYS A 107 6.91 -11.44 -4.77
CA LYS A 107 7.74 -11.46 -3.55
C LYS A 107 8.87 -12.50 -3.58
N VAL A 108 8.62 -13.70 -4.10
CA VAL A 108 9.68 -14.73 -4.23
C VAL A 108 10.74 -14.31 -5.24
N TYR A 109 10.32 -13.78 -6.39
CA TYR A 109 11.26 -13.29 -7.40
C TYR A 109 12.13 -12.15 -6.84
N ALA A 110 11.51 -11.19 -6.13
CA ALA A 110 12.23 -10.11 -5.46
C ALA A 110 13.25 -10.64 -4.44
N ARG A 111 12.88 -11.65 -3.62
CA ARG A 111 13.80 -12.30 -2.67
C ARG A 111 14.98 -12.98 -3.37
N GLN A 112 14.74 -13.67 -4.49
CA GLN A 112 15.79 -14.32 -5.28
C GLN A 112 16.79 -13.31 -5.85
N ILE A 113 16.32 -12.15 -6.32
CA ILE A 113 17.20 -11.07 -6.77
C ILE A 113 17.97 -10.47 -5.60
N LEU A 114 17.29 -10.17 -4.46
CA LEU A 114 17.97 -9.68 -3.25
C LEU A 114 19.08 -10.62 -2.78
N GLU A 115 18.85 -11.93 -2.82
CA GLU A 115 19.85 -12.94 -2.45
C GLU A 115 21.11 -12.86 -3.32
N GLN A 116 20.95 -12.48 -4.58
CA GLN A 116 22.08 -12.35 -5.51
C GLN A 116 22.83 -11.03 -5.36
N VAL A 117 22.12 -9.91 -5.11
CA VAL A 117 22.72 -8.57 -5.19
C VAL A 117 22.90 -7.88 -3.85
N CYS A 118 22.13 -8.25 -2.83
CA CYS A 118 22.15 -7.67 -1.47
C CYS A 118 21.80 -8.72 -0.42
N PRO A 119 22.53 -9.87 -0.32
CA PRO A 119 22.18 -10.96 0.59
C PRO A 119 22.13 -10.53 2.06
N GLN A 120 22.94 -9.52 2.46
CA GLN A 120 22.97 -8.97 3.82
C GLN A 120 21.67 -8.24 4.19
N ALA A 121 20.89 -7.79 3.21
CA ALA A 121 19.61 -7.13 3.42
C ALA A 121 18.40 -8.06 3.19
N ASN A 122 18.65 -9.34 2.94
CA ASN A 122 17.63 -10.36 2.73
C ASN A 122 17.33 -11.15 4.02
N VAL A 123 16.23 -11.89 4.03
CA VAL A 123 15.89 -12.87 5.07
C VAL A 123 15.89 -14.27 4.47
N PRO A 124 16.17 -15.32 5.25
CA PRO A 124 15.89 -16.69 4.84
C PRO A 124 14.42 -16.84 4.46
N PHE A 125 14.19 -17.44 3.30
CA PHE A 125 12.84 -17.63 2.76
C PHE A 125 12.71 -18.95 2.03
N SER A 126 11.50 -19.46 1.92
CA SER A 126 11.17 -20.58 1.05
C SER A 126 9.75 -20.46 0.49
N VAL A 127 9.54 -21.08 -0.68
CA VAL A 127 8.20 -21.24 -1.25
C VAL A 127 7.53 -22.39 -0.54
N LEU A 128 6.32 -22.16 -0.08
CA LEU A 128 5.48 -23.21 0.47
C LEU A 128 4.76 -23.92 -0.68
N ASP A 129 4.82 -25.25 -0.73
CA ASP A 129 4.07 -26.03 -1.71
C ASP A 129 2.60 -26.15 -1.28
N ALA A 130 1.97 -24.99 -1.12
CA ALA A 130 0.59 -24.82 -0.72
C ALA A 130 0.01 -23.53 -1.31
N GLU A 131 -1.31 -23.57 -1.54
CA GLU A 131 -2.14 -22.41 -1.85
C GLU A 131 -3.19 -22.24 -0.73
N TYR A 132 -3.83 -21.08 -0.67
CA TYR A 132 -4.96 -20.90 0.24
C TYR A 132 -6.05 -21.94 -0.04
N GLY A 133 -6.54 -22.60 1.01
CA GLY A 133 -7.52 -23.68 0.95
C GLY A 133 -6.94 -25.07 0.72
N GLY A 134 -5.63 -25.18 0.45
CA GLY A 134 -4.93 -26.45 0.32
C GLY A 134 -4.32 -26.94 1.64
N ASP A 135 -3.77 -28.16 1.61
CA ASP A 135 -3.06 -28.73 2.74
C ASP A 135 -1.71 -28.04 2.94
N VAL A 136 -1.34 -27.86 4.18
CA VAL A 136 -0.06 -27.26 4.57
C VAL A 136 0.96 -28.37 4.82
N PRO A 137 2.18 -28.28 4.28
CA PRO A 137 3.23 -29.26 4.50
C PRO A 137 3.57 -29.43 5.99
N HIS A 138 3.82 -30.66 6.42
CA HIS A 138 4.35 -30.97 7.74
C HIS A 138 5.87 -30.76 7.81
N GLY A 139 6.41 -30.67 9.04
CA GLY A 139 7.85 -30.59 9.26
C GLY A 139 8.44 -29.17 9.18
N LEU A 140 7.60 -28.16 9.04
CA LEU A 140 8.05 -26.76 9.09
C LEU A 140 8.53 -26.39 10.51
N GLN A 141 9.57 -25.55 10.58
CA GLN A 141 10.06 -25.02 11.86
C GLN A 141 9.33 -23.73 12.19
N TYR A 142 8.91 -23.55 13.44
CA TYR A 142 8.17 -22.42 13.96
C TYR A 142 8.98 -21.66 15.02
N PRO A 143 8.75 -20.32 15.19
CA PRO A 143 7.80 -19.49 14.47
C PRO A 143 8.25 -19.19 13.04
N LEU A 144 7.30 -19.00 12.12
CA LEU A 144 7.56 -18.54 10.76
C LEU A 144 6.62 -17.40 10.38
N PHE A 145 7.08 -16.51 9.48
CA PHE A 145 6.25 -15.49 8.89
C PHE A 145 5.72 -15.97 7.54
N ILE A 146 4.38 -16.11 7.44
CA ILE A 146 3.73 -16.52 6.19
C ILE A 146 3.11 -15.34 5.48
N LYS A 147 3.25 -15.31 4.16
CA LYS A 147 2.58 -14.33 3.29
C LYS A 147 2.30 -14.90 1.91
N PRO A 148 1.27 -14.40 1.19
CA PRO A 148 1.08 -14.74 -0.23
C PRO A 148 2.20 -14.14 -1.07
N ILE A 149 2.57 -14.83 -2.16
CA ILE A 149 3.59 -14.33 -3.10
C ILE A 149 3.12 -13.02 -3.75
N LYS A 150 1.83 -12.93 -4.10
CA LYS A 150 1.21 -11.68 -4.57
C LYS A 150 0.05 -11.27 -3.67
N ALA A 151 0.24 -10.20 -2.94
CA ALA A 151 -0.80 -9.47 -2.21
C ALA A 151 -0.33 -8.04 -1.93
N ALA A 152 -1.28 -7.18 -1.64
CA ALA A 152 -1.07 -5.80 -1.20
C ALA A 152 -1.62 -5.59 0.23
N PHE A 153 -1.19 -4.52 0.91
CA PHE A 153 -1.71 -4.09 2.22
C PHE A 153 -1.54 -5.10 3.36
N SER A 154 -0.47 -5.89 3.37
CA SER A 154 -0.22 -6.93 4.38
C SER A 154 -1.39 -7.92 4.55
N VAL A 155 -2.28 -8.00 3.57
CA VAL A 155 -3.42 -8.92 3.62
C VAL A 155 -2.91 -10.34 3.67
N LEU A 156 -3.41 -11.10 4.67
CA LEU A 156 -3.06 -12.51 4.90
C LEU A 156 -1.58 -12.76 5.25
N ALA A 157 -0.84 -11.74 5.67
CA ALA A 157 0.52 -11.89 6.18
C ALA A 157 0.51 -11.94 7.72
N ARG A 158 1.15 -12.93 8.32
CA ARG A 158 1.26 -13.07 9.79
C ARG A 158 2.36 -14.00 10.24
N VAL A 159 2.69 -13.92 11.53
CA VAL A 159 3.50 -14.95 12.19
C VAL A 159 2.60 -16.14 12.54
N ALA A 160 3.06 -17.35 12.20
CA ALA A 160 2.48 -18.62 12.68
C ALA A 160 3.41 -19.24 13.70
N HIS A 161 2.88 -19.66 14.84
CA HIS A 161 3.64 -20.25 15.95
C HIS A 161 3.56 -21.78 15.98
N SER A 162 2.66 -22.37 15.18
CA SER A 162 2.46 -23.81 15.11
C SER A 162 1.86 -24.21 13.75
N HIS A 163 1.93 -25.51 13.44
CA HIS A 163 1.25 -26.09 12.28
C HIS A 163 -0.28 -25.86 12.35
N GLN A 164 -0.86 -25.88 13.53
CA GLN A 164 -2.28 -25.61 13.74
C GLN A 164 -2.63 -24.16 13.37
N ASP A 165 -1.82 -23.18 13.81
CA ASP A 165 -2.00 -21.76 13.48
C ASP A 165 -1.92 -21.56 11.96
N LEU A 166 -0.91 -22.17 11.31
CA LEU A 166 -0.72 -22.06 9.89
C LEU A 166 -1.89 -22.67 9.10
N THR A 167 -2.34 -23.88 9.50
CA THR A 167 -3.48 -24.55 8.89
C THR A 167 -4.77 -23.75 9.07
N ALA A 168 -4.99 -23.20 10.25
CA ALA A 168 -6.15 -22.34 10.51
C ALA A 168 -6.12 -21.08 9.64
N HIS A 169 -4.93 -20.48 9.46
CA HIS A 169 -4.75 -19.30 8.64
C HIS A 169 -5.01 -19.53 7.15
N THR A 170 -4.69 -20.68 6.62
CA THR A 170 -4.84 -20.99 5.19
C THR A 170 -6.25 -21.49 4.82
N ARG A 171 -7.11 -21.75 5.81
CA ARG A 171 -8.49 -22.24 5.58
C ARG A 171 -9.44 -21.10 5.25
N PHE A 172 -10.00 -21.15 4.05
CA PHE A 172 -10.99 -20.20 3.56
C PHE A 172 -12.18 -20.91 2.94
N GLY A 173 -13.33 -20.23 2.95
CA GLY A 173 -14.51 -20.69 2.24
C GLY A 173 -14.36 -20.53 0.72
N ILE A 174 -15.18 -21.20 -0.05
CA ILE A 174 -15.12 -21.22 -1.53
C ILE A 174 -15.16 -19.82 -2.13
N TRP A 175 -15.95 -18.92 -1.57
CA TRP A 175 -16.09 -17.54 -2.05
C TRP A 175 -14.86 -16.67 -1.74
N GLU A 176 -14.26 -16.86 -0.59
CA GLU A 176 -13.02 -16.16 -0.24
C GLU A 176 -11.89 -16.60 -1.13
N LEU A 177 -11.77 -17.91 -1.38
CA LEU A 177 -10.79 -18.47 -2.32
C LEU A 177 -11.01 -17.93 -3.72
N TRP A 178 -12.27 -17.79 -4.14
CA TRP A 178 -12.63 -17.19 -5.41
C TRP A 178 -12.14 -15.74 -5.49
N VAL A 179 -12.37 -14.91 -4.46
CA VAL A 179 -11.89 -13.52 -4.39
C VAL A 179 -10.35 -13.46 -4.42
N ILE A 180 -9.68 -14.26 -3.58
CA ILE A 180 -8.21 -14.32 -3.53
C ILE A 180 -7.66 -14.67 -4.92
N ARG A 181 -8.23 -15.66 -5.58
CA ARG A 181 -7.81 -16.07 -6.92
C ARG A 181 -7.98 -14.96 -7.95
N HIS A 182 -9.10 -14.25 -7.96
CA HIS A 182 -9.35 -13.14 -8.90
C HIS A 182 -8.49 -11.91 -8.63
N LEU A 183 -8.02 -11.71 -7.41
CA LEU A 183 -7.05 -10.68 -7.10
C LEU A 183 -5.66 -11.00 -7.65
N VAL A 184 -5.26 -12.27 -7.71
CA VAL A 184 -3.91 -12.69 -8.12
C VAL A 184 -3.84 -12.97 -9.64
N GLU A 185 -4.86 -13.61 -10.21
CA GLU A 185 -4.89 -14.11 -11.59
C GLU A 185 -4.51 -13.06 -12.66
N PRO A 186 -4.98 -11.78 -12.62
CA PRO A 186 -4.59 -10.79 -13.62
C PRO A 186 -3.08 -10.50 -13.62
N PHE A 187 -2.44 -10.55 -12.45
CA PHE A 187 -0.99 -10.42 -12.32
C PHE A 187 -0.28 -11.68 -12.81
N GLU A 188 -0.71 -12.85 -12.36
CA GLU A 188 -0.11 -14.15 -12.68
C GLU A 188 0.02 -14.35 -14.18
N ARG A 189 -1.05 -14.10 -14.94
CA ARG A 189 -1.04 -14.24 -16.41
C ARG A 189 0.02 -13.37 -17.09
N VAL A 190 0.13 -12.12 -16.67
CA VAL A 190 1.13 -11.21 -17.24
C VAL A 190 2.53 -11.64 -16.83
N PHE A 191 2.71 -12.05 -15.55
CA PHE A 191 3.98 -12.49 -15.03
C PHE A 191 4.51 -13.72 -15.79
N GLN A 192 3.72 -14.77 -15.90
CA GLN A 192 4.10 -16.00 -16.62
C GLN A 192 4.43 -15.75 -18.09
N LYS A 193 3.64 -14.89 -18.74
CA LYS A 193 3.85 -14.52 -20.15
C LYS A 193 5.17 -13.76 -20.38
N ARG A 194 5.58 -12.91 -19.43
CA ARG A 194 6.70 -11.99 -19.57
C ARG A 194 8.00 -12.49 -18.96
N MET A 195 7.90 -13.12 -17.80
CA MET A 195 9.04 -13.55 -17.00
C MET A 195 9.36 -15.04 -17.19
N GLY A 196 8.49 -15.77 -17.89
CA GLY A 196 8.61 -17.21 -18.08
C GLY A 196 8.06 -18.04 -16.91
N PRO A 197 8.09 -19.38 -17.02
CA PRO A 197 7.58 -20.28 -16.00
C PRO A 197 8.45 -20.19 -14.74
N THR A 198 7.87 -19.65 -13.68
CA THR A 198 8.45 -19.52 -12.35
C THR A 198 7.48 -20.04 -11.31
N GLN A 199 7.75 -19.79 -10.04
CA GLN A 199 6.79 -20.09 -8.98
C GLN A 199 5.50 -19.29 -9.19
N SER A 200 4.35 -19.97 -9.10
CA SER A 200 3.05 -19.31 -9.24
C SER A 200 2.82 -18.29 -8.14
N ALA A 201 2.33 -17.11 -8.51
CA ALA A 201 1.96 -16.06 -7.56
C ALA A 201 0.75 -16.44 -6.67
N HIS A 202 0.04 -17.52 -6.97
CA HIS A 202 -1.02 -18.10 -6.14
C HIS A 202 -0.49 -18.83 -4.91
N ARG A 203 0.79 -19.23 -4.91
CA ARG A 203 1.42 -19.92 -3.78
C ARG A 203 1.71 -18.99 -2.62
N LEU A 204 2.01 -19.64 -1.52
CA LEU A 204 2.47 -19.01 -0.29
C LEU A 204 3.98 -19.05 -0.18
N MET A 205 4.54 -18.13 0.57
CA MET A 205 5.94 -18.16 0.98
C MET A 205 6.06 -18.00 2.48
N VAL A 206 7.13 -18.52 3.02
CA VAL A 206 7.50 -18.37 4.43
C VAL A 206 8.85 -17.70 4.55
N GLU A 207 9.01 -16.91 5.59
CA GLU A 207 10.22 -16.18 5.91
C GLU A 207 10.54 -16.34 7.40
N GLU A 208 11.80 -16.10 7.75
CA GLU A 208 12.20 -15.94 9.14
C GLU A 208 11.51 -14.69 9.71
N PRO A 209 10.80 -14.77 10.85
CA PRO A 209 10.18 -13.61 11.47
C PRO A 209 11.21 -12.59 11.93
N VAL A 210 11.05 -11.35 11.54
CA VAL A 210 11.88 -10.22 12.00
C VAL A 210 11.08 -9.40 13.00
N ASN A 211 11.65 -9.18 14.18
CA ASN A 211 11.02 -8.38 15.23
C ASN A 211 11.85 -7.11 15.49
N SER A 212 11.85 -6.22 14.53
CA SER A 212 12.54 -4.93 14.60
C SER A 212 11.64 -3.81 14.09
N PRO A 213 11.90 -2.55 14.44
CA PRO A 213 11.13 -1.43 13.93
C PRO A 213 11.14 -1.37 12.40
N GLN A 214 9.98 -1.00 11.83
CA GLN A 214 9.79 -0.88 10.39
C GLN A 214 9.88 0.57 9.94
N PHE A 215 10.41 0.75 8.75
CA PHE A 215 10.60 2.03 8.07
C PHE A 215 10.23 1.91 6.59
N ASN A 216 9.93 3.07 5.98
CA ASN A 216 9.60 3.18 4.57
C ASN A 216 10.49 4.22 3.91
N LEU A 217 11.26 3.83 2.90
CA LEU A 217 12.01 4.72 2.04
C LEU A 217 11.20 4.99 0.78
N ASP A 218 10.80 6.24 0.55
CA ASP A 218 10.21 6.68 -0.71
C ASP A 218 11.25 7.39 -1.58
N GLY A 219 11.19 7.14 -2.88
CA GLY A 219 12.11 7.75 -3.83
C GLY A 219 11.69 7.56 -5.28
N TYR A 220 12.61 7.87 -6.16
CA TYR A 220 12.45 7.70 -7.60
C TYR A 220 13.73 7.19 -8.25
N VAL A 221 13.60 6.55 -9.41
CA VAL A 221 14.72 6.25 -10.30
C VAL A 221 14.57 7.05 -11.58
N TRP A 222 15.63 7.75 -11.94
CA TRP A 222 15.72 8.54 -13.15
C TRP A 222 17.04 8.26 -13.87
N LYS A 223 16.95 7.72 -15.09
CA LYS A 223 18.12 7.35 -15.91
C LYS A 223 19.10 6.45 -15.14
N GLY A 224 18.56 5.42 -14.49
CA GLY A 224 19.30 4.42 -13.75
C GLY A 224 19.82 4.85 -12.39
N LYS A 225 19.56 6.10 -11.94
CA LYS A 225 19.99 6.60 -10.64
C LYS A 225 18.81 6.73 -9.68
N ALA A 226 18.89 6.04 -8.52
CA ALA A 226 17.91 6.20 -7.45
C ALA A 226 18.21 7.45 -6.61
N SER A 227 17.15 8.12 -6.21
CA SER A 227 17.18 9.27 -5.29
C SER A 227 16.05 9.15 -4.29
N ALA A 228 16.30 9.46 -3.02
CA ALA A 228 15.30 9.39 -1.96
C ALA A 228 14.55 10.71 -1.81
N PHE A 229 13.26 10.64 -1.51
CA PHE A 229 12.51 11.75 -0.92
C PHE A 229 12.77 11.81 0.59
N GLY A 230 12.86 10.67 1.24
CA GLY A 230 13.14 10.51 2.65
C GLY A 230 12.66 9.16 3.19
N VAL A 231 12.74 9.02 4.50
CA VAL A 231 12.29 7.84 5.24
C VAL A 231 11.19 8.22 6.21
N VAL A 232 10.14 7.39 6.28
CA VAL A 232 9.01 7.49 7.19
C VAL A 232 9.05 6.34 8.19
N ASP A 233 8.86 6.63 9.47
CA ASP A 233 8.78 5.63 10.52
C ASP A 233 7.41 4.98 10.54
N ALA A 234 7.34 3.65 10.55
CA ALA A 234 6.12 2.90 10.77
C ALA A 234 5.96 2.55 12.24
N VAL A 235 4.95 3.10 12.88
CA VAL A 235 4.64 2.82 14.30
C VAL A 235 3.41 1.93 14.37
N MET A 236 3.58 0.75 14.99
CA MET A 236 2.52 -0.24 15.13
C MET A 236 1.68 0.00 16.39
N TYR A 237 0.45 -0.48 16.39
CA TYR A 237 -0.29 -0.67 17.62
C TYR A 237 0.46 -1.66 18.51
N PRO A 238 0.61 -1.36 19.81
CA PRO A 238 1.40 -2.18 20.74
C PRO A 238 0.96 -3.65 20.71
N GLY A 239 1.93 -4.56 20.61
CA GLY A 239 1.66 -6.02 20.57
C GLY A 239 1.00 -6.53 19.29
N THR A 240 0.92 -5.72 18.23
CA THR A 240 0.33 -6.10 16.94
C THR A 240 1.24 -5.76 15.77
N GLN A 241 0.90 -6.23 14.57
CA GLN A 241 1.51 -5.81 13.30
C GLN A 241 0.63 -4.79 12.54
N ALA A 242 -0.36 -4.21 13.20
CA ALA A 242 -1.24 -3.22 12.60
C ALA A 242 -0.66 -1.82 12.74
N PHE A 243 -0.54 -1.12 11.62
CA PHE A 243 -0.03 0.26 11.61
C PHE A 243 -0.94 1.19 12.40
N MET A 244 -0.36 1.92 13.35
CA MET A 244 -1.00 2.95 14.16
C MET A 244 -0.78 4.34 13.57
N ARG A 245 0.42 4.63 13.11
CA ARG A 245 0.75 5.88 12.42
C ARG A 245 2.05 5.75 11.63
N TRP A 246 2.26 6.69 10.74
CA TRP A 246 3.55 6.92 10.07
C TRP A 246 4.03 8.32 10.39
N ASP A 247 5.26 8.42 10.84
CA ASP A 247 5.84 9.67 11.34
C ASP A 247 6.99 10.16 10.44
N LEU A 248 7.00 11.46 10.13
CA LEU A 248 8.08 12.16 9.44
C LEU A 248 8.42 13.43 10.22
N PRO A 249 9.73 13.78 10.44
CA PRO A 249 10.94 13.09 9.96
C PRO A 249 11.16 11.76 10.67
N SER A 250 11.88 10.87 9.99
CA SER A 250 12.31 9.60 10.58
C SER A 250 13.31 9.83 11.72
N ARG A 251 13.25 8.95 12.72
CA ARG A 251 14.23 8.88 13.81
C ARG A 251 15.58 8.28 13.39
N LEU A 252 15.62 7.62 12.19
CA LEU A 252 16.87 7.04 11.69
C LEU A 252 17.88 8.13 11.33
N GLY A 253 19.12 7.93 11.73
CA GLY A 253 20.25 8.77 11.32
C GLY A 253 20.46 8.75 9.80
N MET A 254 21.03 9.82 9.26
CA MET A 254 21.27 9.97 7.82
C MET A 254 22.11 8.84 7.23
N GLU A 255 23.04 8.28 7.99
CA GLU A 255 23.88 7.14 7.57
C GLU A 255 23.03 5.91 7.25
N ILE A 256 22.05 5.59 8.10
CA ILE A 256 21.15 4.44 7.88
C ILE A 256 20.21 4.69 6.71
N GLN A 257 19.69 5.92 6.59
CA GLN A 257 18.87 6.32 5.44
C GLN A 257 19.65 6.22 4.13
N GLN A 258 20.92 6.61 4.11
CA GLN A 258 21.79 6.47 2.96
C GLN A 258 22.06 5.00 2.61
N ARG A 259 22.32 4.14 3.62
CA ARG A 259 22.47 2.69 3.43
C ARG A 259 21.21 2.06 2.87
N ALA A 260 20.02 2.48 3.31
CA ALA A 260 18.75 2.05 2.75
C ALA A 260 18.62 2.43 1.27
N LEU A 261 19.03 3.64 0.90
CA LEU A 261 19.05 4.09 -0.51
C LEU A 261 20.02 3.27 -1.37
N GLU A 262 21.19 2.90 -0.85
CA GLU A 262 22.17 2.07 -1.55
C GLU A 262 21.64 0.66 -1.82
N VAL A 263 20.95 0.05 -0.86
CA VAL A 263 20.25 -1.23 -1.04
C VAL A 263 19.17 -1.09 -2.12
N ALA A 264 18.36 -0.02 -2.04
CA ALA A 264 17.34 0.24 -3.04
C ALA A 264 17.94 0.45 -4.44
N GLN A 265 19.00 1.25 -4.58
CA GLN A 265 19.70 1.47 -5.86
C GLN A 265 20.19 0.14 -6.44
N THR A 266 20.80 -0.71 -5.62
CA THR A 266 21.38 -1.99 -6.08
C THR A 266 20.29 -2.94 -6.58
N PHE A 267 19.21 -3.11 -5.83
CA PHE A 267 18.08 -3.96 -6.23
C PHE A 267 17.38 -3.41 -7.47
N LEU A 268 17.04 -2.12 -7.48
CA LEU A 268 16.30 -1.50 -8.59
C LEU A 268 17.09 -1.52 -9.90
N ALA A 269 18.42 -1.32 -9.82
CA ALA A 269 19.30 -1.47 -10.98
C ALA A 269 19.32 -2.91 -11.51
N ALA A 270 19.35 -3.91 -10.63
CA ALA A 270 19.38 -5.32 -11.03
C ALA A 270 18.13 -5.78 -11.78
N ILE A 271 16.97 -5.19 -11.47
CA ILE A 271 15.71 -5.49 -12.17
C ILE A 271 15.42 -4.54 -13.35
N GLY A 272 16.32 -3.61 -13.67
CA GLY A 272 16.13 -2.63 -14.74
C GLY A 272 15.02 -1.63 -14.46
N PHE A 273 14.77 -1.29 -13.18
CA PHE A 273 13.78 -0.27 -12.83
C PHE A 273 14.29 1.11 -13.22
N ASP A 274 13.49 1.85 -13.94
CA ASP A 274 13.78 3.24 -14.35
C ASP A 274 12.49 4.02 -14.56
N HIS A 275 12.58 5.37 -14.66
CA HIS A 275 11.45 6.25 -14.92
C HIS A 275 10.23 5.98 -14.02
N GLY A 276 10.46 5.75 -12.72
CA GLY A 276 9.40 5.40 -11.78
C GLY A 276 9.67 5.85 -10.36
N LEU A 277 8.59 6.04 -9.63
CA LEU A 277 8.61 6.19 -8.18
C LEU A 277 8.65 4.81 -7.54
N PHE A 278 9.32 4.69 -6.41
CA PHE A 278 9.37 3.46 -5.62
C PHE A 278 9.17 3.73 -4.14
N ASN A 279 8.70 2.73 -3.43
CA ASN A 279 8.72 2.66 -1.98
C ASN A 279 9.39 1.34 -1.58
N MET A 280 10.35 1.38 -0.67
CA MET A 280 10.97 0.21 -0.06
C MET A 280 10.58 0.14 1.41
N GLU A 281 9.96 -0.95 1.81
CA GLU A 281 9.71 -1.25 3.22
C GLU A 281 10.85 -2.07 3.79
N PHE A 282 11.35 -1.70 4.96
CA PHE A 282 12.48 -2.38 5.59
C PHE A 282 12.40 -2.32 7.11
N PHE A 283 13.00 -3.32 7.76
CA PHE A 283 13.29 -3.31 9.19
C PHE A 283 14.71 -2.80 9.43
N TYR A 284 14.90 -2.15 10.58
CA TYR A 284 16.24 -1.83 11.07
C TYR A 284 16.37 -2.20 12.53
N ASP A 285 17.34 -3.07 12.81
CA ASP A 285 17.73 -3.48 14.16
C ASP A 285 18.95 -2.67 14.59
N GLU A 286 18.76 -1.76 15.54
CA GLU A 286 19.81 -0.89 16.06
C GLU A 286 20.87 -1.67 16.86
N THR A 287 20.50 -2.82 17.46
CA THR A 287 21.41 -3.61 18.31
C THR A 287 22.35 -4.46 17.49
N GLN A 288 21.88 -4.94 16.34
CA GLN A 288 22.65 -5.77 15.41
C GLN A 288 23.20 -4.94 14.23
N ASP A 289 22.86 -3.67 14.15
CA ASP A 289 23.12 -2.77 13.00
C ASP A 289 22.69 -3.43 11.67
N ARG A 290 21.52 -4.07 11.66
CA ARG A 290 21.03 -4.85 10.52
C ARG A 290 19.83 -4.19 9.86
N LEU A 291 19.97 -3.89 8.57
CA LEU A 291 18.88 -3.49 7.69
C LEU A 291 18.35 -4.71 6.95
N THR A 292 17.04 -4.94 6.98
CA THR A 292 16.39 -6.08 6.35
C THR A 292 15.21 -5.61 5.50
N VAL A 293 15.25 -5.87 4.20
CA VAL A 293 14.17 -5.49 3.27
C VAL A 293 12.94 -6.36 3.51
N ILE A 294 11.78 -5.73 3.57
CA ILE A 294 10.46 -6.38 3.61
C ILE A 294 9.97 -6.60 2.17
N GLU A 295 9.83 -5.51 1.41
CA GLU A 295 9.40 -5.54 0.01
C GLU A 295 9.72 -4.25 -0.73
N PHE A 296 9.71 -4.32 -2.06
CA PHE A 296 9.76 -3.18 -2.95
C PHE A 296 8.42 -2.98 -3.63
N ASN A 297 7.91 -1.76 -3.57
CA ASN A 297 6.68 -1.33 -4.22
C ASN A 297 7.02 -0.44 -5.42
N PRO A 298 6.61 -0.78 -6.66
CA PRO A 298 6.94 -0.01 -7.87
C PRO A 298 6.03 1.22 -8.03
N ARG A 299 5.87 1.97 -6.95
CA ARG A 299 5.05 3.17 -6.83
C ARG A 299 5.44 3.92 -5.56
N MET A 300 5.09 5.19 -5.42
CA MET A 300 5.22 5.87 -4.13
C MET A 300 4.20 5.36 -3.11
N ALA A 301 4.50 5.50 -1.83
CA ALA A 301 3.52 5.37 -0.77
C ALA A 301 2.69 6.67 -0.71
N SER A 302 1.68 6.78 -1.58
CA SER A 302 0.96 8.04 -1.80
C SER A 302 0.22 8.56 -0.56
N GLN A 303 -0.06 7.69 0.42
CA GLN A 303 -0.56 8.09 1.74
C GLN A 303 0.41 9.03 2.48
N PHE A 304 1.72 8.99 2.18
CA PHE A 304 2.73 9.82 2.82
C PHE A 304 2.99 11.14 2.09
N SER A 305 2.41 11.35 0.92
CA SER A 305 2.66 12.52 0.07
C SER A 305 2.43 13.85 0.80
N ASP A 306 1.36 13.92 1.60
CA ASP A 306 1.05 15.09 2.42
C ASP A 306 2.12 15.35 3.51
N LEU A 307 2.69 14.28 4.10
CA LEU A 307 3.77 14.39 5.09
C LEU A 307 5.02 15.01 4.46
N TYR A 308 5.42 14.51 3.28
CA TYR A 308 6.57 15.05 2.54
C TYR A 308 6.35 16.50 2.11
N ALA A 309 5.14 16.87 1.71
CA ALA A 309 4.81 18.25 1.38
C ALA A 309 4.96 19.16 2.61
N ARG A 310 4.44 18.75 3.77
CA ARG A 310 4.47 19.53 5.02
C ARG A 310 5.87 19.70 5.58
N VAL A 311 6.67 18.64 5.61
CA VAL A 311 7.98 18.63 6.31
C VAL A 311 9.12 18.94 5.36
N CYS A 312 9.11 18.37 4.15
CA CYS A 312 10.22 18.47 3.20
C CYS A 312 9.97 19.44 2.04
N GLY A 313 8.75 19.95 1.90
CA GLY A 313 8.39 20.80 0.76
C GLY A 313 8.38 20.06 -0.58
N ILE A 314 8.15 18.74 -0.58
CA ILE A 314 8.14 17.88 -1.76
C ILE A 314 6.71 17.57 -2.18
N ASP A 315 6.32 18.00 -3.38
CA ASP A 315 5.07 17.59 -4.01
C ASP A 315 5.28 16.25 -4.76
N MET A 316 5.04 15.13 -4.07
CA MET A 316 5.24 13.80 -4.67
C MET A 316 4.27 13.52 -5.83
N HIS A 317 3.03 14.04 -5.79
CA HIS A 317 2.10 13.91 -6.91
C HIS A 317 2.56 14.73 -8.12
N GLY A 318 3.10 15.94 -7.89
CA GLY A 318 3.75 16.73 -8.94
C GLY A 318 4.97 16.03 -9.53
N CYS A 319 5.80 15.39 -8.69
CA CYS A 319 6.93 14.56 -9.16
C CYS A 319 6.45 13.39 -10.04
N SER A 320 5.36 12.73 -9.62
CA SER A 320 4.76 11.63 -10.38
C SER A 320 4.25 12.08 -11.76
N LEU A 321 3.56 13.23 -11.83
CA LEU A 321 3.10 13.83 -13.08
C LEU A 321 4.28 14.21 -13.98
N ALA A 322 5.30 14.88 -13.44
CA ALA A 322 6.49 15.24 -14.19
C ALA A 322 7.15 14.01 -14.85
N MET A 323 7.33 12.93 -14.08
CA MET A 323 7.91 11.69 -14.60
C MET A 323 7.03 11.03 -15.66
N ALA A 324 5.71 11.01 -15.47
CA ALA A 324 4.78 10.47 -16.45
C ALA A 324 4.81 11.23 -17.79
N HIS A 325 5.21 12.51 -17.77
CA HIS A 325 5.47 13.32 -18.96
C HIS A 325 6.93 13.31 -19.43
N GLY A 326 7.78 12.43 -18.89
CA GLY A 326 9.19 12.30 -19.28
C GLY A 326 10.08 13.44 -18.78
N GLN A 327 9.67 14.15 -17.75
CA GLN A 327 10.44 15.22 -17.11
C GLN A 327 11.10 14.71 -15.83
N HIS A 328 12.24 15.33 -15.47
CA HIS A 328 12.89 15.02 -14.19
C HIS A 328 11.99 15.39 -13.02
N PRO A 329 11.82 14.54 -11.99
CA PRO A 329 10.90 14.81 -10.89
C PRO A 329 11.21 16.09 -10.11
N GLU A 330 12.46 16.54 -10.07
CA GLU A 330 12.84 17.82 -9.45
C GLU A 330 12.31 19.05 -10.22
N THR A 331 11.76 18.88 -11.42
CA THR A 331 11.04 19.96 -12.13
C THR A 331 9.67 20.24 -11.53
N ALA A 332 9.15 19.32 -10.73
CA ALA A 332 7.93 19.54 -9.98
C ALA A 332 8.09 20.72 -9.02
N ARG A 333 6.99 21.45 -8.83
CA ARG A 333 6.97 22.62 -7.95
C ARG A 333 7.28 22.21 -6.52
N ARG A 334 8.27 22.86 -5.91
CA ARG A 334 8.47 22.79 -4.46
C ARG A 334 7.38 23.59 -3.76
N VAL A 335 6.87 23.04 -2.67
CA VAL A 335 5.95 23.75 -1.77
C VAL A 335 6.72 24.25 -0.54
N ALA A 336 6.26 25.32 0.11
CA ALA A 336 6.89 25.76 1.34
C ALA A 336 6.57 24.76 2.46
N PRO A 337 7.55 24.24 3.20
CA PRO A 337 7.29 23.45 4.38
C PRO A 337 6.40 24.19 5.38
N THR A 338 5.43 23.51 5.97
CA THR A 338 4.46 24.08 6.91
C THR A 338 4.56 23.49 8.32
N ALA A 339 5.38 22.45 8.49
CA ALA A 339 5.51 21.71 9.74
C ALA A 339 6.95 21.24 9.96
N GLY A 340 7.35 21.10 11.20
CA GLY A 340 8.60 20.44 11.58
C GLY A 340 8.45 18.93 11.79
N ALA A 341 7.21 18.47 11.98
CA ALA A 341 6.84 17.05 12.02
C ALA A 341 5.43 16.84 11.45
N ALA A 342 5.18 15.68 10.85
CA ALA A 342 3.87 15.32 10.35
C ALA A 342 3.61 13.81 10.52
N SER A 343 2.35 13.44 10.68
CA SER A 343 1.94 12.03 10.78
C SER A 343 0.70 11.74 9.95
N SER A 344 0.68 10.53 9.40
CA SER A 344 -0.54 9.87 8.94
C SER A 344 -1.04 8.96 10.05
N LEU A 345 -2.07 9.38 10.74
CA LEU A 345 -2.67 8.73 11.91
C LEU A 345 -3.72 7.74 11.44
N VAL A 346 -3.60 6.46 11.81
CA VAL A 346 -4.50 5.40 11.37
C VAL A 346 -5.35 4.91 12.54
N TYR A 347 -6.64 5.12 12.45
CA TYR A 347 -7.58 4.73 13.47
C TYR A 347 -8.12 3.32 13.21
N ARG A 348 -7.90 2.41 14.15
CA ARG A 348 -8.30 1.00 14.05
C ARG A 348 -9.07 0.55 15.28
N SER A 349 -9.99 -0.39 15.07
CA SER A 349 -10.65 -1.13 16.14
C SER A 349 -10.17 -2.57 16.15
N PHE A 350 -9.97 -3.08 17.36
CA PHE A 350 -9.64 -4.48 17.64
C PHE A 350 -10.84 -5.21 18.29
N GLN A 351 -12.04 -4.64 18.17
CA GLN A 351 -13.30 -5.22 18.66
C GLN A 351 -14.19 -5.61 17.48
N PRO A 352 -14.43 -6.91 17.26
CA PRO A 352 -15.14 -7.40 16.07
C PRO A 352 -16.64 -7.05 16.06
N ASP A 353 -17.23 -6.88 17.25
CA ASP A 353 -18.68 -6.78 17.42
C ASP A 353 -19.18 -5.34 17.52
N GLN A 354 -18.28 -4.36 17.39
CA GLN A 354 -18.65 -2.96 17.56
C GLN A 354 -18.11 -2.09 16.40
N ALA A 355 -19.02 -1.58 15.59
CA ALA A 355 -18.68 -0.54 14.62
C ALA A 355 -18.34 0.77 15.35
N CYS A 356 -17.18 1.38 15.00
CA CYS A 356 -16.83 2.69 15.50
C CYS A 356 -17.75 3.76 14.90
N ALA A 357 -18.24 4.64 15.73
CA ALA A 357 -19.05 5.76 15.30
C ALA A 357 -18.24 6.68 14.35
N MET A 358 -18.84 7.03 13.23
CA MET A 358 -18.27 8.05 12.34
C MET A 358 -18.54 9.44 12.90
N PRO A 359 -17.63 10.41 12.68
CA PRO A 359 -17.85 11.78 13.07
C PRO A 359 -19.12 12.31 12.41
N ASN A 360 -19.97 12.96 13.18
CA ASN A 360 -21.14 13.65 12.64
C ASN A 360 -20.74 14.97 11.93
N ALA A 361 -21.71 15.65 11.32
CA ALA A 361 -21.46 16.89 10.58
C ALA A 361 -20.85 17.99 11.47
N GLU A 362 -21.30 18.11 12.73
CA GLU A 362 -20.77 19.09 13.68
C GLU A 362 -19.31 18.79 14.05
N GLN A 363 -18.98 17.52 14.37
CA GLN A 363 -17.62 17.10 14.68
C GLN A 363 -16.68 17.33 13.48
N THR A 364 -17.14 17.01 12.26
CA THR A 364 -16.38 17.23 11.04
C THR A 364 -16.14 18.73 10.79
N ALA A 365 -17.15 19.58 11.00
CA ALA A 365 -17.01 21.02 10.87
C ALA A 365 -16.04 21.59 11.91
N ARG A 366 -16.15 21.18 13.17
CA ARG A 366 -15.22 21.57 14.26
C ARG A 366 -13.77 21.13 13.97
N PHE A 367 -13.61 19.93 13.41
CA PHE A 367 -12.29 19.47 12.98
C PHE A 367 -11.73 20.38 11.87
N ALA A 368 -12.51 20.67 10.82
CA ALA A 368 -12.07 21.52 9.72
C ALA A 368 -11.76 22.96 10.17
N GLU A 369 -12.50 23.50 11.15
CA GLU A 369 -12.23 24.82 11.74
C GLU A 369 -10.95 24.83 12.57
N ALA A 370 -10.76 23.83 13.45
CA ALA A 370 -9.60 23.75 14.33
C ALA A 370 -8.29 23.35 13.62
N TYR A 371 -8.42 22.57 12.53
CA TYR A 371 -7.31 22.03 11.73
C TYR A 371 -7.54 22.28 10.24
N PRO A 372 -7.51 23.54 9.77
CA PRO A 372 -7.79 23.88 8.36
C PRO A 372 -6.76 23.28 7.39
N ASP A 373 -5.61 22.90 7.90
CA ASP A 373 -4.57 22.17 7.19
C ASP A 373 -4.71 20.63 7.33
N GLY A 374 -5.57 20.14 8.21
CA GLY A 374 -5.76 18.70 8.45
C GLY A 374 -6.53 18.01 7.32
N LEU A 375 -6.11 16.76 7.00
CA LEU A 375 -6.87 15.91 6.07
C LEU A 375 -7.55 14.78 6.85
N LEU A 376 -8.85 14.61 6.64
CA LEU A 376 -9.67 13.59 7.29
C LEU A 376 -10.24 12.65 6.23
N PHE A 377 -9.96 11.34 6.37
CA PHE A 377 -10.46 10.27 5.52
C PHE A 377 -11.24 9.25 6.38
N PRO A 378 -12.56 9.37 6.52
CA PRO A 378 -13.37 8.39 7.23
C PRO A 378 -13.65 7.18 6.35
N PHE A 379 -13.67 5.98 6.95
CA PHE A 379 -13.98 4.72 6.29
C PHE A 379 -15.14 4.03 7.01
N PRO A 380 -16.38 4.44 6.76
CA PRO A 380 -17.55 3.78 7.34
C PRO A 380 -17.61 2.32 6.88
N LYS A 381 -17.94 1.42 7.82
CA LYS A 381 -18.00 -0.02 7.54
C LYS A 381 -19.31 -0.60 8.04
N ASP A 382 -19.91 -1.45 7.21
CA ASP A 382 -20.98 -2.35 7.64
C ASP A 382 -20.43 -3.56 8.39
N GLN A 383 -21.30 -4.30 9.07
CA GLN A 383 -20.92 -5.44 9.90
C GLN A 383 -20.19 -6.52 9.10
N GLY A 384 -20.65 -6.84 7.88
CA GLY A 384 -20.00 -7.85 7.06
C GLY A 384 -18.58 -7.45 6.61
N SER A 385 -18.35 -6.17 6.38
CA SER A 385 -17.01 -5.63 6.09
C SER A 385 -16.10 -5.69 7.32
N ILE A 386 -16.63 -5.43 8.52
CA ILE A 386 -15.89 -5.56 9.78
C ILE A 386 -15.47 -7.01 10.00
N GLU A 387 -16.38 -7.98 9.91
CA GLU A 387 -16.09 -9.40 10.07
C GLU A 387 -15.02 -9.89 9.11
N ARG A 388 -15.10 -9.49 7.84
CA ARG A 388 -14.09 -9.81 6.83
C ARG A 388 -12.73 -9.23 7.20
N ASP A 389 -12.66 -7.95 7.56
CA ASP A 389 -11.41 -7.29 7.91
C ASP A 389 -10.77 -7.93 9.14
N PHE A 390 -11.56 -8.31 10.15
CA PHE A 390 -11.07 -9.06 11.31
C PHE A 390 -10.47 -10.40 10.93
N LYS A 391 -11.14 -11.15 10.06
CA LYS A 391 -10.65 -12.45 9.59
C LYS A 391 -9.33 -12.33 8.86
N TRP A 392 -9.16 -11.27 8.06
CA TRP A 392 -8.00 -11.11 7.18
C TRP A 392 -6.85 -10.34 7.83
N LEU A 393 -7.16 -9.41 8.72
CA LEU A 393 -6.19 -8.44 9.27
C LEU A 393 -6.13 -8.43 10.81
N GLY A 394 -7.07 -9.11 11.48
CA GLY A 394 -7.18 -9.08 12.96
C GLY A 394 -7.71 -7.76 13.54
N CYS A 395 -8.06 -6.81 12.70
CA CYS A 395 -8.62 -5.51 13.08
C CYS A 395 -9.28 -4.85 11.87
N TYR A 396 -10.07 -3.80 12.07
CA TYR A 396 -10.53 -2.98 10.95
C TYR A 396 -10.13 -1.52 11.11
N ARG A 397 -9.87 -0.86 9.99
CA ARG A 397 -9.58 0.57 9.92
C ARG A 397 -10.87 1.34 9.70
N TYR A 398 -11.09 2.40 10.50
CA TYR A 398 -12.25 3.26 10.38
C TYR A 398 -11.95 4.73 10.04
N GLY A 399 -10.68 5.13 10.08
CA GLY A 399 -10.28 6.47 9.65
C GLY A 399 -8.78 6.63 9.46
N ILE A 400 -8.41 7.65 8.70
CA ILE A 400 -7.06 8.19 8.61
C ILE A 400 -7.15 9.70 8.77
N VAL A 401 -6.19 10.28 9.51
CA VAL A 401 -6.04 11.74 9.64
C VAL A 401 -4.57 12.09 9.36
N HIS A 402 -4.33 13.07 8.50
CA HIS A 402 -3.01 13.65 8.32
C HIS A 402 -2.92 14.98 9.04
N LEU A 403 -1.92 15.14 9.88
CA LEU A 403 -1.64 16.37 10.63
C LEU A 403 -0.16 16.71 10.61
N GLY A 404 0.13 18.01 10.66
CA GLY A 404 1.45 18.55 10.94
C GLY A 404 1.51 19.21 12.32
N GLY A 405 2.72 19.35 12.85
CA GLY A 405 3.04 20.07 14.07
C GLY A 405 4.39 20.76 13.95
N ARG A 406 4.69 21.72 14.82
CA ARG A 406 6.00 22.42 14.84
C ARG A 406 7.16 21.47 15.15
N ASP A 407 6.87 20.47 15.96
CA ASP A 407 7.77 19.41 16.40
C ASP A 407 6.95 18.16 16.79
N PRO A 408 7.56 17.01 17.07
CA PRO A 408 6.84 15.79 17.44
C PRO A 408 5.95 15.93 18.69
N ALA A 409 6.33 16.74 19.67
CA ALA A 409 5.54 16.93 20.88
C ALA A 409 4.28 17.78 20.59
N ASP A 410 4.40 18.81 19.76
CA ASP A 410 3.27 19.61 19.28
C ASP A 410 2.33 18.77 18.42
N LEU A 411 2.88 17.96 17.51
CA LEU A 411 2.12 17.05 16.67
C LEU A 411 1.28 16.05 17.51
N ARG A 412 1.90 15.45 18.56
CA ARG A 412 1.19 14.55 19.47
C ARG A 412 0.00 15.25 20.15
N ARG A 413 0.21 16.45 20.72
CA ARG A 413 -0.88 17.22 21.35
C ARG A 413 -2.02 17.53 20.36
N ARG A 414 -1.66 17.95 19.13
CA ARG A 414 -2.63 18.22 18.07
C ARG A 414 -3.42 16.95 17.68
N ALA A 415 -2.74 15.82 17.55
CA ALA A 415 -3.37 14.55 17.21
C ALA A 415 -4.31 14.06 18.32
N GLU A 416 -3.92 14.17 19.59
CA GLU A 416 -4.78 13.84 20.74
C GLU A 416 -6.03 14.73 20.79
N ALA A 417 -5.86 16.03 20.59
CA ALA A 417 -6.98 17.00 20.57
C ALA A 417 -7.90 16.79 19.34
N ALA A 418 -7.33 16.53 18.17
CA ALA A 418 -8.10 16.23 16.95
C ALA A 418 -8.91 14.92 17.11
N SER A 419 -8.32 13.89 17.70
CA SER A 419 -9.01 12.64 18.01
C SER A 419 -10.20 12.86 18.94
N ALA A 420 -10.04 13.68 19.99
CA ALA A 420 -11.13 14.02 20.90
C ALA A 420 -12.28 14.77 20.19
N VAL A 421 -11.98 15.70 19.28
CA VAL A 421 -12.99 16.39 18.46
C VAL A 421 -13.78 15.42 17.60
N LEU A 422 -13.12 14.42 17.01
CA LEU A 422 -13.74 13.40 16.18
C LEU A 422 -14.47 12.31 16.99
N GLY A 423 -14.27 12.27 18.31
CA GLY A 423 -14.79 11.20 19.19
C GLY A 423 -14.05 9.86 18.99
N TRP A 424 -12.81 9.90 18.51
CA TRP A 424 -11.99 8.74 18.24
C TRP A 424 -10.88 8.56 19.29
N THR A 425 -10.42 7.31 19.48
CA THR A 425 -9.27 7.03 20.36
C THR A 425 -7.97 7.47 19.66
N SER A 426 -7.16 8.27 20.34
CA SER A 426 -5.90 8.77 19.79
C SER A 426 -4.94 7.63 19.43
N PRO A 427 -4.27 7.66 18.26
CA PRO A 427 -3.28 6.67 17.83
C PRO A 427 -1.88 6.94 18.42
N TYR A 428 -1.83 7.25 19.72
CA TYR A 428 -0.63 7.38 20.57
C TYR A 428 -0.75 6.48 21.80
N LEU A 429 -1.15 5.23 21.57
CA LEU A 429 -1.35 4.26 22.63
C LEU A 429 -0.02 3.62 23.05
N GLU A 430 0.16 3.46 24.35
CA GLU A 430 1.25 2.66 24.94
C GLU A 430 0.84 1.18 25.10
N HIS A 431 -0.47 0.92 25.23
CA HIS A 431 -1.04 -0.42 25.30
C HIS A 431 -2.33 -0.47 24.48
N VAL A 432 -2.54 -1.56 23.73
CA VAL A 432 -3.86 -1.82 23.13
C VAL A 432 -4.85 -2.07 24.29
N PRO A 433 -6.01 -1.40 24.33
CA PRO A 433 -7.08 -1.77 25.24
C PRO A 433 -7.36 -3.27 25.07
N ALA A 434 -7.25 -4.04 26.15
CA ALA A 434 -7.46 -5.48 26.11
C ALA A 434 -8.75 -5.79 25.35
N ALA A 435 -8.67 -6.52 24.25
CA ALA A 435 -9.82 -7.23 23.74
C ALA A 435 -10.28 -8.12 24.88
N ALA A 436 -11.56 -8.05 25.24
CA ALA A 436 -12.10 -8.87 26.31
C ALA A 436 -11.65 -10.31 26.07
N GLU A 437 -10.88 -10.86 27.00
CA GLU A 437 -10.46 -12.26 26.97
C GLU A 437 -11.70 -13.11 26.81
N GLY A 438 -11.84 -13.81 25.70
CA GLY A 438 -12.88 -14.82 25.53
C GLY A 438 -13.64 -14.79 24.21
N THR A 439 -12.99 -14.97 23.10
CA THR A 439 -13.68 -15.57 21.95
C THR A 439 -12.92 -16.82 21.53
N LYS A 440 -13.36 -17.95 22.09
CA LYS A 440 -13.15 -19.27 21.50
C LYS A 440 -13.67 -19.21 20.06
N ASP A 441 -12.86 -19.75 19.17
CA ASP A 441 -13.10 -19.94 17.73
C ASP A 441 -14.50 -20.53 17.44
N THR A 442 -15.51 -19.66 17.35
CA THR A 442 -16.85 -20.01 16.86
C THR A 442 -17.08 -19.19 15.59
N ARG A 443 -16.76 -19.80 14.46
CA ARG A 443 -16.91 -19.19 13.12
C ARG A 443 -18.36 -19.24 12.70
N PRO A 444 -19.07 -18.11 12.50
CA PRO A 444 -20.36 -18.12 11.82
C PRO A 444 -20.17 -18.25 10.31
N ALA A 445 -21.07 -18.95 9.66
CA ALA A 445 -21.18 -19.00 8.21
C ALA A 445 -21.48 -17.59 7.67
N LEU A 446 -20.64 -17.09 6.77
CA LEU A 446 -20.75 -15.76 6.21
C LEU A 446 -21.91 -15.63 5.25
N ASN A 447 -22.90 -14.80 5.56
CA ASN A 447 -23.80 -14.19 4.59
C ASN A 447 -23.04 -13.04 3.90
N ASN A 448 -22.54 -13.28 2.69
CA ASN A 448 -21.74 -12.30 1.94
C ASN A 448 -22.63 -11.58 0.91
N PRO A 449 -22.66 -10.23 0.84
CA PRO A 449 -23.44 -9.50 -0.17
C PRO A 449 -23.05 -9.83 -1.62
N LEU A 450 -21.83 -10.30 -1.89
CA LEU A 450 -21.44 -10.87 -3.20
C LEU A 450 -22.20 -12.19 -3.51
N VAL A 451 -22.55 -12.97 -2.49
CA VAL A 451 -23.35 -14.19 -2.63
C VAL A 451 -24.79 -13.86 -3.03
N ALA A 452 -25.40 -12.88 -2.40
CA ALA A 452 -26.76 -12.42 -2.74
C ALA A 452 -26.86 -11.91 -4.19
N PHE A 453 -25.81 -11.25 -4.70
CA PHE A 453 -25.78 -10.78 -6.10
C PHE A 453 -25.70 -11.93 -7.11
N LEU A 454 -24.96 -12.99 -6.82
CA LEU A 454 -24.82 -14.14 -7.74
C LEU A 454 -26.02 -15.09 -7.71
N GLU A 455 -26.77 -15.13 -6.61
CA GLU A 455 -28.02 -15.88 -6.51
C GLU A 455 -29.17 -15.18 -7.24
N THR A 456 -29.26 -13.85 -7.20
CA THR A 456 -30.28 -13.06 -7.92
C THR A 456 -30.04 -12.97 -9.44
N SER A 457 -28.83 -13.26 -9.92
CA SER A 457 -28.55 -13.31 -11.37
C SER A 457 -28.77 -14.68 -12.02
N ARG A 458 -29.27 -15.67 -11.27
CA ARG A 458 -29.66 -17.01 -11.77
C ARG A 458 -31.17 -17.29 -11.78
N SER A 459 -31.99 -16.28 -11.43
CA SER A 459 -33.47 -16.37 -11.53
C SER A 459 -34.00 -15.61 -12.75
#